data_13a2b4a72efcff842f9256500d9ce86d
#
_entry.id   13a2b4a72efcff842f9256500d9ce86d
#
_cell.length_a   1.000
_cell.length_b   1.000
_cell.length_c   1.000
_cell.angle_alpha   90.00
_cell.angle_beta   90.00
_cell.angle_gamma   90.00
#
_symmetry.space_group_name_H-M   'P 1'
#
loop_
_entity.id
_entity.type
_entity.pdbx_description
1 polymer ?
#
loop_
_entity_poly.entity_id
_entity_poly.type
_entity_poly.pdbx_seq_one_letter_code
_entity_poly.pdbx_strand_id
1 'polypeptide(L)'
;VTALSLDGGGSTALVATQPDSTTASLVNKPSGGSERAVTNHLFLVADSRPTNSVGHVYLESESTRVLPNAQVKLTATALDTNYIPMSSQDVTLRADRGTIDGNVLTAPESGTVTVTARAGGASTELEIEVVTQPDSISVQQNGKAVSAITLSAGETATLTASAMYRHLPVLGDNKGFTWTVQGNVGTIENGVFTASGSIGSGSVTASLGRISVTVPVTVTARALRTLDGFETSFATATGTRAMLSYNSEMTRVHNGYASARLDYATGSEGNAYIGLNYAIPSNYDQLNFWVYGDNSGAQLALVTDTGSVNLGALNFSGWKLLTANLGAATAITGMTVSSDTELISAVYLDQLVLSYGGLTDTTAPKLSLQYNAASNTVTGTVKDDIDGAAIPTIRVTYDGKSYTSYTYNQSSGALSITLPAADGAQHRVSVVAGDASGNLSRAGVNAGTSSATPAFADMQDHWANDAVAYLKRSGISNGSNGNFLPDTNISRQEFAVLLARYLGSSQDYSSVQLPFVDTNEIASWALNGAKAMYSLGIIKGSSDGSGKLYFNPTANVSRQEAVTMLGRLTEKGYAQPALKFTDSASIQSWAAEYVSTLSEMGILTGFDDGSFRPNGAMTRAQVATVLYKF
;
A
#
# COMPACT_ATOMS: atom_id res chain seq x y z
N VAL A 1 2.52 22.50 -65.73
CA VAL A 1 1.54 23.41 -65.09
C VAL A 1 2.23 24.75 -64.88
N THR A 2 1.73 25.80 -65.48
CA THR A 2 2.18 27.16 -65.18
C THR A 2 1.47 27.59 -63.91
N ALA A 3 2.20 27.70 -62.78
CA ALA A 3 1.61 28.11 -61.52
C ALA A 3 1.22 29.59 -61.59
N LEU A 4 0.01 29.96 -61.32
CA LEU A 4 -0.47 31.31 -61.14
C LEU A 4 -0.46 31.61 -59.64
N SER A 5 0.38 32.56 -59.22
CA SER A 5 0.33 33.05 -57.82
C SER A 5 -0.72 34.18 -57.79
N LEU A 6 -1.82 33.92 -57.13
CA LEU A 6 -2.82 34.90 -56.73
C LEU A 6 -2.41 35.52 -55.39
N ASP A 7 -3.16 36.48 -54.90
CA ASP A 7 -2.91 37.17 -53.62
C ASP A 7 -2.59 36.19 -52.46
N GLY A 8 -1.72 36.62 -51.56
CA GLY A 8 -1.32 35.83 -50.38
C GLY A 8 -2.16 36.17 -49.14
N GLY A 9 -2.17 35.28 -48.14
CA GLY A 9 -2.82 35.50 -46.86
C GLY A 9 -4.24 34.95 -46.77
N GLY A 10 -5.07 35.47 -45.84
CA GLY A 10 -6.39 34.93 -45.51
C GLY A 10 -7.49 35.07 -46.55
N SER A 11 -7.20 35.79 -47.68
CA SER A 11 -8.13 35.95 -48.80
C SER A 11 -7.95 34.92 -49.92
N THR A 12 -6.93 34.08 -49.86
CA THR A 12 -6.73 33.03 -50.86
C THR A 12 -7.57 31.79 -50.48
N ALA A 13 -8.66 31.59 -51.19
CA ALA A 13 -9.49 30.41 -51.08
C ALA A 13 -9.60 29.72 -52.46
N LEU A 14 -9.35 28.42 -52.52
CA LEU A 14 -9.57 27.58 -53.68
C LEU A 14 -10.76 26.65 -53.38
N VAL A 15 -11.85 26.81 -54.08
CA VAL A 15 -13.03 25.96 -54.02
C VAL A 15 -13.08 25.15 -55.31
N ALA A 16 -13.20 23.84 -55.19
CA ALA A 16 -13.29 22.97 -56.35
C ALA A 16 -14.23 21.78 -56.04
N THR A 17 -14.83 21.23 -57.08
CA THR A 17 -15.49 19.93 -56.98
C THR A 17 -14.40 18.86 -57.07
N GLN A 18 -14.24 18.11 -55.97
CA GLN A 18 -13.30 17.00 -55.91
C GLN A 18 -13.80 15.83 -56.76
N PRO A 19 -12.92 14.99 -57.31
CA PRO A 19 -13.31 13.84 -58.14
C PRO A 19 -14.21 12.81 -57.46
N ASP A 20 -14.25 12.78 -56.16
CA ASP A 20 -15.09 11.92 -55.34
C ASP A 20 -16.40 12.57 -54.87
N SER A 21 -16.68 13.80 -55.31
CA SER A 21 -17.82 14.62 -54.86
C SER A 21 -18.59 15.22 -56.08
N THR A 22 -19.87 15.52 -55.86
CA THR A 22 -20.70 16.27 -56.77
C THR A 22 -20.88 17.71 -56.34
N THR A 23 -20.35 18.12 -55.21
CA THR A 23 -20.44 19.48 -54.67
C THR A 23 -19.04 20.11 -54.52
N ALA A 24 -18.97 21.40 -54.86
CA ALA A 24 -17.72 22.14 -54.65
C ALA A 24 -17.47 22.39 -53.17
N SER A 25 -16.24 22.17 -52.74
CA SER A 25 -15.77 22.37 -51.37
C SER A 25 -14.45 23.18 -51.36
N LEU A 26 -14.12 23.76 -50.20
CA LEU A 26 -12.88 24.47 -49.99
C LEU A 26 -11.70 23.49 -49.96
N VAL A 27 -10.76 23.64 -50.88
CA VAL A 27 -9.62 22.72 -51.06
C VAL A 27 -8.42 23.13 -50.21
N ASN A 28 -8.18 24.45 -50.06
CA ASN A 28 -7.09 24.95 -49.24
C ASN A 28 -7.56 25.45 -47.87
N LYS A 29 -6.63 25.55 -46.91
CA LYS A 29 -6.88 26.17 -45.62
C LYS A 29 -6.41 27.64 -45.67
N PRO A 30 -7.32 28.62 -45.64
CA PRO A 30 -6.95 30.02 -45.59
C PRO A 30 -6.08 30.34 -44.36
N SER A 31 -5.05 31.18 -44.48
CA SER A 31 -4.13 31.47 -43.38
C SER A 31 -4.79 32.14 -42.16
N GLY A 32 -5.97 32.75 -42.33
CA GLY A 32 -6.79 33.32 -41.27
C GLY A 32 -7.76 32.32 -40.61
N GLY A 33 -7.73 31.03 -40.97
CA GLY A 33 -8.60 29.96 -40.43
C GLY A 33 -10.00 29.93 -41.03
N SER A 34 -10.47 30.96 -41.68
CA SER A 34 -11.76 31.04 -42.39
C SER A 34 -11.64 31.87 -43.65
N GLU A 35 -12.57 31.64 -44.60
CA GLU A 35 -12.68 32.44 -45.82
C GLU A 35 -13.06 33.87 -45.48
N ARG A 36 -12.52 34.83 -46.25
CA ARG A 36 -12.92 36.23 -46.21
C ARG A 36 -13.90 36.53 -47.33
N ALA A 37 -14.87 37.37 -47.07
CA ALA A 37 -15.73 37.92 -48.14
C ALA A 37 -14.90 38.78 -49.11
N VAL A 38 -14.92 38.41 -50.37
CA VAL A 38 -14.23 39.14 -51.46
C VAL A 38 -15.23 39.50 -52.52
N THR A 39 -15.00 40.61 -53.20
CA THR A 39 -15.91 41.12 -54.22
C THR A 39 -15.68 40.50 -55.61
N ASN A 40 -14.53 39.87 -55.83
CA ASN A 40 -14.15 39.30 -57.12
C ASN A 40 -13.80 37.81 -56.95
N HIS A 41 -14.31 37.00 -57.86
CA HIS A 41 -14.06 35.55 -57.93
C HIS A 41 -13.59 35.17 -59.32
N LEU A 42 -12.64 34.26 -59.43
CA LEU A 42 -12.27 33.63 -60.69
C LEU A 42 -12.88 32.23 -60.73
N PHE A 43 -13.76 31.97 -61.68
CA PHE A 43 -14.37 30.67 -61.89
C PHE A 43 -13.77 30.00 -63.13
N LEU A 44 -13.39 28.74 -62.98
CA LEU A 44 -13.14 27.83 -64.10
C LEU A 44 -14.34 26.90 -64.17
N VAL A 45 -15.19 27.09 -65.17
CA VAL A 45 -16.41 26.31 -65.37
C VAL A 45 -16.23 25.43 -66.61
N ALA A 46 -16.38 24.13 -66.46
CA ALA A 46 -16.44 23.19 -67.56
C ALA A 46 -17.92 22.90 -67.85
N ASP A 47 -18.38 23.25 -69.03
CA ASP A 47 -19.73 22.86 -69.54
C ASP A 47 -19.61 21.46 -70.17
N SER A 48 -19.42 20.46 -69.33
CA SER A 48 -19.23 19.07 -69.74
C SER A 48 -20.47 18.24 -69.42
N ARG A 49 -20.97 17.50 -70.37
CA ARG A 49 -22.04 16.54 -70.16
C ARG A 49 -21.48 15.19 -69.79
N PRO A 50 -22.12 14.43 -68.84
CA PRO A 50 -21.68 13.08 -68.55
C PRO A 50 -21.64 12.20 -69.80
N THR A 51 -20.57 11.41 -69.89
CA THR A 51 -20.44 10.33 -70.89
C THR A 51 -20.62 8.99 -70.20
N ASN A 52 -21.06 7.97 -70.93
CA ASN A 52 -21.29 6.65 -70.37
C ASN A 52 -20.05 5.72 -70.50
N SER A 53 -18.85 6.29 -70.69
CA SER A 53 -17.61 5.55 -70.82
C SER A 53 -16.56 6.05 -69.84
N VAL A 54 -15.93 5.12 -69.13
CA VAL A 54 -14.79 5.42 -68.22
C VAL A 54 -13.64 5.98 -69.03
N GLY A 55 -13.18 7.18 -68.71
CA GLY A 55 -11.99 7.80 -69.30
C GLY A 55 -10.80 7.86 -68.34
N HIS A 56 -11.07 8.04 -67.04
CA HIS A 56 -10.03 8.25 -66.05
C HIS A 56 -10.37 7.53 -64.74
N VAL A 57 -9.37 7.33 -63.88
CA VAL A 57 -9.53 6.88 -62.48
C VAL A 57 -8.79 7.88 -61.60
N TYR A 58 -9.51 8.39 -60.61
CA TYR A 58 -8.94 9.16 -59.52
C TYR A 58 -8.51 8.21 -58.40
N LEU A 59 -7.33 8.44 -57.81
CA LEU A 59 -6.83 7.71 -56.68
C LEU A 59 -6.07 8.64 -55.75
N GLU A 60 -6.44 8.64 -54.50
CA GLU A 60 -5.83 9.40 -53.43
C GLU A 60 -5.65 8.51 -52.18
N SER A 61 -4.69 8.86 -51.35
CA SER A 61 -4.49 8.27 -50.03
C SER A 61 -4.50 9.33 -48.96
N GLU A 62 -4.85 8.96 -47.76
CA GLU A 62 -4.80 9.81 -46.57
C GLU A 62 -3.37 10.35 -46.32
N SER A 63 -2.35 9.59 -46.67
CA SER A 63 -0.94 10.02 -46.67
C SER A 63 -0.12 9.20 -47.66
N THR A 64 0.88 9.85 -48.29
CA THR A 64 1.88 9.18 -49.13
C THR A 64 3.15 8.80 -48.36
N ARG A 65 3.21 9.08 -47.04
CA ARG A 65 4.30 8.71 -46.14
C ARG A 65 3.74 8.05 -44.90
N VAL A 66 4.09 6.80 -44.71
CA VAL A 66 3.47 5.93 -43.69
C VAL A 66 4.52 5.17 -42.91
N LEU A 67 4.17 4.80 -41.68
CA LEU A 67 5.00 3.90 -40.89
C LEU A 67 4.89 2.46 -41.39
N PRO A 68 5.84 1.56 -41.04
CA PRO A 68 5.69 0.13 -41.22
C PRO A 68 4.37 -0.38 -40.63
N ASN A 69 3.70 -1.27 -41.35
CA ASN A 69 2.42 -1.88 -40.98
C ASN A 69 1.25 -0.89 -40.76
N ALA A 70 1.39 0.37 -41.16
CA ALA A 70 0.33 1.37 -41.06
C ALA A 70 -0.87 1.01 -41.94
N GLN A 71 -2.06 1.29 -41.42
CA GLN A 71 -3.30 1.23 -42.20
C GLN A 71 -3.56 2.58 -42.85
N VAL A 72 -3.74 2.57 -44.19
CA VAL A 72 -3.88 3.75 -45.00
C VAL A 72 -5.19 3.70 -45.76
N LYS A 73 -6.05 4.66 -45.53
CA LYS A 73 -7.29 4.78 -46.27
C LYS A 73 -7.03 5.30 -47.71
N LEU A 74 -7.58 4.61 -48.67
CA LEU A 74 -7.53 4.96 -50.10
C LEU A 74 -8.91 5.44 -50.55
N THR A 75 -8.92 6.47 -51.37
CA THR A 75 -10.13 6.95 -52.07
C THR A 75 -9.92 6.78 -53.56
N ALA A 76 -10.80 6.03 -54.20
CA ALA A 76 -10.71 5.80 -55.64
C ALA A 76 -12.08 5.97 -56.29
N THR A 77 -12.12 6.71 -57.42
CA THR A 77 -13.35 7.04 -58.14
C THR A 77 -13.12 6.90 -59.63
N ALA A 78 -14.01 6.22 -60.33
CA ALA A 78 -14.03 6.20 -61.79
C ALA A 78 -14.58 7.54 -62.31
N LEU A 79 -13.94 8.09 -63.31
CA LEU A 79 -14.38 9.32 -63.94
C LEU A 79 -14.64 9.00 -65.44
N ASP A 80 -15.61 9.68 -66.02
CA ASP A 80 -15.87 9.59 -67.43
C ASP A 80 -14.77 10.33 -68.26
N THR A 81 -14.93 10.35 -69.57
CA THR A 81 -13.98 11.06 -70.47
C THR A 81 -13.97 12.59 -70.27
N ASN A 82 -14.95 13.14 -69.59
CA ASN A 82 -15.09 14.57 -69.22
C ASN A 82 -14.75 14.81 -67.76
N TYR A 83 -14.11 13.84 -67.04
CA TYR A 83 -13.74 13.91 -65.62
C TYR A 83 -14.92 14.03 -64.66
N ILE A 84 -16.14 13.60 -65.08
CA ILE A 84 -17.31 13.58 -64.21
C ILE A 84 -17.35 12.25 -63.45
N PRO A 85 -17.55 12.24 -62.10
CA PRO A 85 -17.63 11.04 -61.29
C PRO A 85 -18.71 10.07 -61.75
N MET A 86 -18.36 8.78 -61.83
CA MET A 86 -19.26 7.69 -62.23
C MET A 86 -19.54 6.80 -61.04
N SER A 87 -20.51 7.17 -60.21
CA SER A 87 -20.85 6.45 -58.96
C SER A 87 -21.33 5.00 -59.13
N SER A 88 -21.75 4.62 -60.35
CA SER A 88 -22.17 3.26 -60.68
C SER A 88 -21.05 2.35 -61.19
N GLN A 89 -19.84 2.86 -61.31
CA GLN A 89 -18.71 2.12 -61.82
C GLN A 89 -17.74 1.70 -60.69
N ASP A 90 -17.57 0.40 -60.51
CA ASP A 90 -16.62 -0.13 -59.54
C ASP A 90 -15.16 0.15 -59.95
N VAL A 91 -14.36 0.48 -58.93
CA VAL A 91 -12.90 0.66 -59.04
C VAL A 91 -12.22 -0.50 -58.31
N THR A 92 -11.31 -1.20 -58.98
CA THR A 92 -10.50 -2.23 -58.40
C THR A 92 -9.16 -1.65 -57.93
N LEU A 93 -8.81 -1.88 -56.66
CA LEU A 93 -7.53 -1.51 -56.09
C LEU A 93 -6.60 -2.71 -56.00
N ARG A 94 -5.32 -2.49 -56.33
CA ARG A 94 -4.24 -3.47 -56.16
C ARG A 94 -3.00 -2.77 -55.63
N ALA A 95 -2.26 -3.41 -54.74
CA ALA A 95 -0.92 -3.01 -54.36
C ALA A 95 0.10 -4.01 -54.85
N ASP A 96 1.28 -3.58 -55.23
CA ASP A 96 2.41 -4.43 -55.57
C ASP A 96 3.01 -5.11 -54.33
N ARG A 97 2.85 -4.48 -53.13
CA ARG A 97 3.32 -4.93 -51.82
C ARG A 97 2.32 -4.53 -50.74
N GLY A 98 2.36 -5.24 -49.60
CA GLY A 98 1.35 -5.06 -48.57
C GLY A 98 0.04 -5.76 -48.94
N THR A 99 -1.03 -5.43 -48.25
CA THR A 99 -2.37 -6.01 -48.47
C THR A 99 -3.43 -4.94 -48.50
N ILE A 100 -4.42 -5.08 -49.40
CA ILE A 100 -5.60 -4.20 -49.45
C ILE A 100 -6.81 -5.02 -49.03
N ASP A 101 -7.55 -4.48 -48.03
CA ASP A 101 -8.86 -4.97 -47.63
C ASP A 101 -9.89 -3.83 -47.82
N GLY A 102 -10.82 -4.06 -48.76
CA GLY A 102 -11.72 -3.02 -49.23
C GLY A 102 -10.96 -1.81 -49.79
N ASN A 103 -10.95 -0.71 -49.07
CA ASN A 103 -10.23 0.51 -49.45
C ASN A 103 -9.12 0.88 -48.44
N VAL A 104 -8.67 -0.05 -47.61
CA VAL A 104 -7.60 0.15 -46.63
C VAL A 104 -6.38 -0.67 -47.05
N LEU A 105 -5.27 0.02 -47.27
CA LEU A 105 -3.95 -0.57 -47.50
C LEU A 105 -3.29 -0.81 -46.14
N THR A 106 -2.86 -2.02 -45.85
CA THR A 106 -1.87 -2.31 -44.80
C THR A 106 -0.49 -2.29 -45.44
N ALA A 107 0.31 -1.29 -45.05
CA ALA A 107 1.66 -1.07 -45.62
C ALA A 107 2.62 -2.22 -45.21
N PRO A 108 3.60 -2.59 -46.04
CA PRO A 108 4.63 -3.55 -45.67
C PRO A 108 5.61 -2.96 -44.65
N GLU A 109 6.59 -3.77 -44.22
CA GLU A 109 7.60 -3.31 -43.24
C GLU A 109 8.58 -2.27 -43.83
N SER A 110 8.74 -2.17 -45.14
CA SER A 110 9.68 -1.23 -45.76
C SER A 110 9.45 -1.08 -47.25
N GLY A 111 10.01 -0.02 -47.83
CA GLY A 111 10.06 0.24 -49.26
C GLY A 111 8.93 1.15 -49.74
N THR A 112 8.79 1.31 -51.06
CA THR A 112 7.67 2.03 -51.68
C THR A 112 6.62 1.03 -52.11
N VAL A 113 5.36 1.36 -51.90
CA VAL A 113 4.19 0.62 -52.37
C VAL A 113 3.58 1.36 -53.51
N THR A 114 3.41 0.66 -54.65
CA THR A 114 2.65 1.18 -55.79
C THR A 114 1.22 0.64 -55.70
N VAL A 115 0.27 1.53 -55.45
CA VAL A 115 -1.17 1.20 -55.50
C VAL A 115 -1.68 1.53 -56.90
N THR A 116 -2.27 0.57 -57.57
CA THR A 116 -2.93 0.73 -58.85
C THR A 116 -4.43 0.67 -58.70
N ALA A 117 -5.15 1.71 -59.16
CA ALA A 117 -6.60 1.72 -59.27
C ALA A 117 -7.03 1.55 -60.73
N ARG A 118 -8.02 0.67 -61.00
CA ARG A 118 -8.52 0.36 -62.33
C ARG A 118 -10.04 0.36 -62.40
N ALA A 119 -10.57 0.96 -63.48
CA ALA A 119 -11.98 0.89 -63.81
C ALA A 119 -12.15 0.93 -65.33
N GLY A 120 -12.95 0.05 -65.88
CA GLY A 120 -13.07 -0.08 -67.35
C GLY A 120 -11.71 -0.34 -67.99
N GLY A 121 -11.32 0.51 -68.97
CA GLY A 121 -10.01 0.44 -69.61
C GLY A 121 -8.97 1.43 -69.01
N ALA A 122 -9.35 2.24 -68.03
CA ALA A 122 -8.50 3.24 -67.42
C ALA A 122 -7.78 2.74 -66.17
N SER A 123 -6.60 3.30 -65.86
CA SER A 123 -5.89 3.02 -64.62
C SER A 123 -5.04 4.22 -64.18
N THR A 124 -4.79 4.27 -62.88
CA THR A 124 -3.87 5.26 -62.27
C THR A 124 -3.05 4.59 -61.20
N GLU A 125 -1.92 5.17 -60.89
CA GLU A 125 -0.99 4.65 -59.85
C GLU A 125 -0.68 5.75 -58.83
N LEU A 126 -0.48 5.32 -57.57
CA LEU A 126 -0.07 6.15 -56.47
C LEU A 126 1.06 5.48 -55.71
N GLU A 127 2.16 6.18 -55.50
CA GLU A 127 3.27 5.70 -54.69
C GLU A 127 3.12 6.13 -53.24
N ILE A 128 3.28 5.17 -52.30
CA ILE A 128 3.27 5.37 -50.86
C ILE A 128 4.61 4.90 -50.29
N GLU A 129 5.36 5.81 -49.71
CA GLU A 129 6.68 5.57 -49.11
C GLU A 129 6.52 5.06 -47.69
N VAL A 130 7.06 3.87 -47.39
CA VAL A 130 7.15 3.34 -46.01
C VAL A 130 8.42 3.89 -45.36
N VAL A 131 8.26 4.79 -44.43
CA VAL A 131 9.36 5.50 -43.76
C VAL A 131 9.94 4.62 -42.66
N THR A 132 11.14 4.11 -42.84
CA THR A 132 11.89 3.32 -41.86
C THR A 132 13.02 4.12 -41.19
N GLN A 133 13.33 5.31 -41.68
CA GLN A 133 14.36 6.23 -41.14
C GLN A 133 13.77 7.63 -41.03
N PRO A 134 13.02 7.94 -39.97
CA PRO A 134 12.46 9.30 -39.80
C PRO A 134 13.54 10.31 -39.39
N ASP A 135 13.23 11.60 -39.47
CA ASP A 135 14.10 12.67 -38.97
C ASP A 135 14.03 12.75 -37.44
N SER A 136 12.85 12.51 -36.87
CA SER A 136 12.63 12.55 -35.43
C SER A 136 11.44 11.69 -35.01
N ILE A 137 11.47 11.26 -33.73
CA ILE A 137 10.38 10.59 -33.05
C ILE A 137 9.99 11.42 -31.83
N SER A 138 8.73 11.47 -31.50
CA SER A 138 8.23 12.00 -30.23
C SER A 138 7.32 11.01 -29.56
N VAL A 139 7.32 11.00 -28.19
CA VAL A 139 6.44 10.19 -27.38
C VAL A 139 5.52 11.11 -26.59
N GLN A 140 4.25 10.80 -26.57
CA GLN A 140 3.21 11.58 -25.91
C GLN A 140 2.38 10.67 -24.99
N GLN A 141 1.82 11.27 -23.95
CA GLN A 141 0.80 10.69 -23.11
C GLN A 141 -0.37 11.68 -23.03
N ASN A 142 -1.58 11.21 -23.34
CA ASN A 142 -2.79 12.06 -23.38
C ASN A 142 -2.62 13.31 -24.29
N GLY A 143 -1.93 13.14 -25.43
CA GLY A 143 -1.70 14.21 -26.42
C GLY A 143 -0.64 15.24 -26.02
N LYS A 144 0.08 15.05 -24.92
CA LYS A 144 1.17 15.94 -24.47
C LYS A 144 2.50 15.22 -24.50
N ALA A 145 3.56 15.92 -24.92
CA ALA A 145 4.91 15.39 -24.88
C ALA A 145 5.28 14.98 -23.45
N VAL A 146 5.84 13.78 -23.27
CA VAL A 146 6.21 13.23 -21.98
C VAL A 146 7.74 13.19 -21.85
N SER A 147 8.25 13.74 -20.75
CA SER A 147 9.69 13.74 -20.43
C SER A 147 10.08 12.70 -19.38
N ALA A 148 9.13 12.25 -18.56
CA ALA A 148 9.27 11.19 -17.58
C ALA A 148 7.89 10.65 -17.22
N ILE A 149 7.85 9.39 -16.75
CA ILE A 149 6.62 8.72 -16.29
C ILE A 149 6.84 8.30 -14.84
N THR A 150 5.86 8.60 -13.99
CA THR A 150 5.79 8.08 -12.64
C THR A 150 4.46 7.34 -12.48
N LEU A 151 4.52 6.08 -12.08
CA LEU A 151 3.35 5.21 -11.90
C LEU A 151 3.49 4.47 -10.57
N SER A 152 2.36 4.12 -9.97
CA SER A 152 2.35 3.14 -8.89
C SER A 152 2.50 1.73 -9.46
N ALA A 153 2.99 0.81 -8.63
CA ALA A 153 3.10 -0.60 -9.01
C ALA A 153 1.79 -1.14 -9.60
N GLY A 154 1.88 -1.83 -10.74
CA GLY A 154 0.74 -2.39 -11.48
C GLY A 154 -0.13 -1.40 -12.25
N GLU A 155 0.15 -0.09 -12.23
CA GLU A 155 -0.57 0.88 -13.05
C GLU A 155 -0.15 0.82 -14.52
N THR A 156 -1.03 1.27 -15.40
CA THR A 156 -0.78 1.33 -16.84
C THR A 156 -0.74 2.77 -17.35
N ALA A 157 0.11 2.99 -18.36
CA ALA A 157 0.15 4.25 -19.11
C ALA A 157 0.09 3.96 -20.61
N THR A 158 -0.80 4.65 -21.32
CA THR A 158 -0.84 4.59 -22.78
C THR A 158 0.03 5.70 -23.35
N LEU A 159 1.05 5.31 -24.08
CA LEU A 159 1.98 6.17 -24.79
C LEU A 159 1.67 6.13 -26.27
N THR A 160 1.80 7.26 -26.94
CA THR A 160 1.66 7.37 -28.39
C THR A 160 2.97 7.87 -28.97
N ALA A 161 3.59 7.09 -29.83
CA ALA A 161 4.74 7.52 -30.60
C ALA A 161 4.29 8.11 -31.95
N SER A 162 4.97 9.13 -32.41
CA SER A 162 4.79 9.72 -33.73
C SER A 162 6.15 10.07 -34.36
N ALA A 163 6.21 10.05 -35.68
CA ALA A 163 7.43 10.34 -36.42
C ALA A 163 7.25 11.51 -37.39
N MET A 164 8.34 12.22 -37.61
CA MET A 164 8.43 13.24 -38.65
C MET A 164 9.46 12.80 -39.71
N TYR A 165 9.17 13.04 -40.99
CA TYR A 165 10.07 12.78 -42.09
C TYR A 165 9.99 13.94 -43.08
N ARG A 166 11.14 14.55 -43.43
CA ARG A 166 11.22 15.74 -44.26
C ARG A 166 10.29 16.85 -43.77
N HIS A 167 10.28 17.07 -42.45
CA HIS A 167 9.45 18.05 -41.73
C HIS A 167 7.93 17.84 -41.82
N LEU A 168 7.48 16.67 -42.29
CA LEU A 168 6.06 16.34 -42.37
C LEU A 168 5.75 15.13 -41.45
N PRO A 169 4.53 15.09 -40.88
CA PRO A 169 4.12 13.94 -40.07
C PRO A 169 4.03 12.70 -40.96
N VAL A 170 4.42 11.56 -40.38
CA VAL A 170 4.29 10.21 -40.97
C VAL A 170 3.05 9.54 -40.39
N LEU A 171 2.16 9.09 -41.28
CA LEU A 171 0.93 8.39 -40.86
C LEU A 171 1.26 7.01 -40.32
N GLY A 172 0.66 6.66 -39.19
CA GLY A 172 0.74 5.33 -38.56
C GLY A 172 0.45 5.37 -37.08
N ASP A 173 0.55 4.23 -36.46
CA ASP A 173 0.29 4.03 -35.04
C ASP A 173 1.49 3.43 -34.30
N ASN A 174 1.30 3.04 -33.03
CA ASN A 174 2.35 2.47 -32.19
C ASN A 174 2.94 1.15 -32.72
N LYS A 175 2.25 0.43 -33.59
CA LYS A 175 2.74 -0.82 -34.21
C LYS A 175 3.88 -0.60 -35.18
N GLY A 176 4.03 0.63 -35.70
CA GLY A 176 5.14 1.02 -36.58
C GLY A 176 6.45 1.23 -35.83
N PHE A 177 6.48 1.18 -34.50
CA PHE A 177 7.67 1.38 -33.68
C PHE A 177 8.06 0.11 -32.94
N THR A 178 9.36 -0.04 -32.69
CA THR A 178 9.87 -1.03 -31.74
C THR A 178 9.90 -0.41 -30.35
N TRP A 179 9.21 -1.04 -29.41
CA TRP A 179 9.16 -0.63 -28.02
C TRP A 179 10.03 -1.54 -27.16
N THR A 180 10.84 -0.97 -26.28
CA THR A 180 11.67 -1.70 -25.32
C THR A 180 11.63 -1.06 -23.95
N VAL A 181 11.84 -1.89 -22.91
CA VAL A 181 11.92 -1.47 -21.51
C VAL A 181 13.31 -1.83 -20.98
N GLN A 182 13.94 -0.89 -20.28
CA GLN A 182 15.16 -1.13 -19.51
C GLN A 182 14.88 -0.99 -18.01
N GLY A 183 15.51 -1.86 -17.20
CA GLY A 183 15.25 -1.98 -15.77
C GLY A 183 14.05 -2.90 -15.48
N ASN A 184 13.89 -3.26 -14.21
CA ASN A 184 12.79 -4.11 -13.77
C ASN A 184 11.54 -3.28 -13.43
N VAL A 185 11.12 -2.39 -14.34
CA VAL A 185 10.04 -1.42 -14.11
C VAL A 185 8.70 -1.80 -14.75
N GLY A 186 8.65 -2.85 -15.57
CA GLY A 186 7.41 -3.29 -16.21
C GLY A 186 7.59 -3.84 -17.62
N THR A 187 6.50 -3.85 -18.37
CA THR A 187 6.44 -4.31 -19.77
C THR A 187 5.73 -3.29 -20.63
N ILE A 188 6.00 -3.29 -21.93
CA ILE A 188 5.30 -2.44 -22.89
C ILE A 188 4.90 -3.23 -24.12
N GLU A 189 3.68 -3.06 -24.57
CA GLU A 189 3.16 -3.63 -25.80
C GLU A 189 2.37 -2.57 -26.58
N ASN A 190 2.76 -2.32 -27.82
CA ASN A 190 2.10 -1.35 -28.70
C ASN A 190 1.84 0.03 -28.03
N GLY A 191 2.80 0.50 -27.21
CA GLY A 191 2.69 1.76 -26.48
C GLY A 191 1.92 1.70 -25.17
N VAL A 192 1.32 0.57 -24.80
CA VAL A 192 0.71 0.37 -23.47
C VAL A 192 1.78 -0.16 -22.53
N PHE A 193 2.24 0.69 -21.63
CA PHE A 193 3.19 0.35 -20.59
C PHE A 193 2.43 -0.10 -19.33
N THR A 194 2.82 -1.24 -18.77
CA THR A 194 2.32 -1.77 -17.49
C THR A 194 3.48 -1.79 -16.50
N ALA A 195 3.35 -1.03 -15.41
CA ALA A 195 4.35 -0.98 -14.35
C ALA A 195 4.48 -2.33 -13.65
N SER A 196 5.72 -2.69 -13.25
CA SER A 196 5.99 -3.90 -12.46
C SER A 196 5.31 -3.84 -11.08
N GLY A 197 5.23 -4.98 -10.39
CA GLY A 197 4.81 -5.04 -8.98
C GLY A 197 5.86 -4.51 -7.99
N SER A 198 7.08 -4.20 -8.47
CA SER A 198 8.21 -3.78 -7.62
C SER A 198 8.56 -2.32 -7.87
N ILE A 199 8.93 -1.62 -6.80
CA ILE A 199 9.46 -0.26 -6.85
C ILE A 199 10.78 -0.25 -7.62
N GLY A 200 10.99 0.75 -8.47
CA GLY A 200 12.22 0.84 -9.22
C GLY A 200 12.26 2.00 -10.22
N SER A 201 13.42 2.19 -10.81
CA SER A 201 13.63 3.16 -11.89
C SER A 201 14.20 2.46 -13.12
N GLY A 202 13.76 2.92 -14.29
CA GLY A 202 14.16 2.38 -15.57
C GLY A 202 13.76 3.31 -16.70
N SER A 203 13.51 2.79 -17.89
CA SER A 203 13.07 3.59 -19.02
C SER A 203 12.29 2.79 -20.04
N VAL A 204 11.46 3.48 -20.81
CA VAL A 204 10.78 2.99 -22.01
C VAL A 204 11.39 3.70 -23.22
N THR A 205 11.68 2.95 -24.26
CA THR A 205 12.25 3.49 -25.51
C THR A 205 11.36 3.10 -26.69
N ALA A 206 10.95 4.10 -27.47
CA ALA A 206 10.36 3.93 -28.80
C ALA A 206 11.43 4.15 -29.86
N SER A 207 11.57 3.24 -30.82
CA SER A 207 12.57 3.34 -31.88
C SER A 207 12.01 2.97 -33.24
N LEU A 208 12.55 3.62 -34.28
CA LEU A 208 12.32 3.29 -35.68
C LEU A 208 13.60 3.56 -36.47
N GLY A 209 14.18 2.53 -37.06
CA GLY A 209 15.47 2.61 -37.68
C GLY A 209 16.59 2.98 -36.70
N ARG A 210 17.28 4.08 -36.96
CA ARG A 210 18.38 4.58 -36.10
C ARG A 210 17.93 5.65 -35.11
N ILE A 211 16.70 6.08 -35.19
CA ILE A 211 16.14 7.13 -34.29
C ILE A 211 15.41 6.47 -33.14
N SER A 212 15.63 6.98 -31.95
CA SER A 212 14.94 6.54 -30.75
C SER A 212 14.67 7.69 -29.79
N VAL A 213 13.62 7.53 -28.99
CA VAL A 213 13.30 8.41 -27.87
C VAL A 213 13.14 7.55 -26.64
N THR A 214 13.88 7.90 -25.58
CA THR A 214 13.85 7.22 -24.30
C THR A 214 13.15 8.10 -23.27
N VAL A 215 12.17 7.56 -22.57
CA VAL A 215 11.41 8.20 -21.51
C VAL A 215 11.75 7.49 -20.19
N PRO A 216 12.34 8.20 -19.20
CA PRO A 216 12.55 7.66 -17.87
C PRO A 216 11.25 7.25 -17.21
N VAL A 217 11.28 6.12 -16.50
CA VAL A 217 10.15 5.56 -15.76
C VAL A 217 10.54 5.37 -14.30
N THR A 218 9.70 5.82 -13.39
CA THR A 218 9.80 5.54 -11.96
C THR A 218 8.54 4.81 -11.52
N VAL A 219 8.70 3.62 -10.94
CA VAL A 219 7.61 2.86 -10.31
C VAL A 219 7.68 3.09 -8.81
N THR A 220 6.63 3.65 -8.24
CA THR A 220 6.48 3.90 -6.80
C THR A 220 5.63 2.81 -6.17
N ALA A 221 5.70 2.69 -4.83
CA ALA A 221 4.77 1.84 -4.09
C ALA A 221 3.33 2.28 -4.38
N ARG A 222 2.43 1.31 -4.49
CA ARG A 222 1.01 1.59 -4.53
C ARG A 222 0.54 1.92 -3.12
N ALA A 223 -0.27 2.96 -2.97
CA ALA A 223 -0.92 3.29 -1.72
C ALA A 223 -1.71 2.08 -1.21
N LEU A 224 -1.49 1.71 0.05
CA LEU A 224 -2.25 0.67 0.72
C LEU A 224 -3.69 1.15 0.94
N ARG A 225 -4.63 0.21 1.01
CA ARG A 225 -6.03 0.52 1.28
C ARG A 225 -6.52 -0.31 2.45
N THR A 226 -6.77 0.34 3.57
CA THR A 226 -7.47 -0.28 4.70
C THR A 226 -8.92 -0.56 4.31
N LEU A 227 -9.32 -1.82 4.40
CA LEU A 227 -10.72 -2.25 4.26
C LEU A 227 -11.45 -2.05 5.58
N ASP A 228 -10.84 -2.51 6.68
CA ASP A 228 -11.38 -2.37 8.03
C ASP A 228 -10.24 -2.41 9.05
N GLY A 229 -10.24 -1.45 9.95
CA GLY A 229 -9.36 -1.42 11.11
C GLY A 229 -10.07 -1.80 12.40
N PHE A 230 -11.37 -2.14 12.33
CA PHE A 230 -12.24 -2.50 13.45
C PHE A 230 -12.34 -1.43 14.57
N GLU A 231 -11.95 -0.19 14.29
CA GLU A 231 -11.93 0.91 15.28
C GLU A 231 -13.33 1.42 15.66
N THR A 232 -14.33 1.16 14.81
CA THR A 232 -15.72 1.54 15.06
C THR A 232 -16.49 0.32 15.54
N SER A 233 -17.24 0.47 16.65
CA SER A 233 -18.07 -0.61 17.15
C SER A 233 -19.11 -1.05 16.11
N PHE A 234 -19.26 -2.34 15.95
CA PHE A 234 -20.19 -2.96 15.02
C PHE A 234 -21.09 -3.97 15.75
N ALA A 235 -22.28 -4.22 15.18
CA ALA A 235 -23.17 -5.24 15.72
C ALA A 235 -22.59 -6.64 15.51
N THR A 236 -22.74 -7.51 16.52
CA THR A 236 -22.32 -8.90 16.42
C THR A 236 -22.94 -9.58 15.21
N ALA A 237 -22.10 -10.12 14.34
CA ALA A 237 -22.50 -10.92 13.20
C ALA A 237 -22.47 -12.41 13.57
N THR A 238 -23.54 -13.13 13.21
CA THR A 238 -23.67 -14.58 13.44
C THR A 238 -23.52 -15.31 12.12
N GLY A 239 -22.65 -16.32 12.11
CA GLY A 239 -22.40 -17.22 10.99
C GLY A 239 -22.80 -18.67 11.32
N THR A 240 -22.34 -19.59 10.48
CA THR A 240 -22.46 -21.03 10.75
C THR A 240 -21.36 -21.45 11.73
N ARG A 241 -21.73 -21.86 12.96
CA ARG A 241 -20.78 -22.25 14.02
C ARG A 241 -19.70 -21.18 14.28
N ALA A 242 -20.01 -19.90 14.00
CA ALA A 242 -19.12 -18.76 14.15
C ALA A 242 -19.88 -17.50 14.56
N MET A 243 -19.19 -16.64 15.28
CA MET A 243 -19.71 -15.34 15.68
C MET A 243 -18.56 -14.30 15.62
N LEU A 244 -18.78 -13.18 14.95
CA LEU A 244 -17.83 -12.06 14.89
C LEU A 244 -18.38 -10.92 15.75
N SER A 245 -17.59 -10.48 16.72
CA SER A 245 -17.98 -9.42 17.66
C SER A 245 -16.88 -8.37 17.82
N TYR A 246 -17.28 -7.15 18.18
CA TYR A 246 -16.37 -6.06 18.51
C TYR A 246 -15.63 -6.35 19.81
N ASN A 247 -14.31 -6.11 19.83
CA ASN A 247 -13.46 -6.27 20.98
C ASN A 247 -12.66 -5.00 21.25
N SER A 248 -12.70 -4.50 22.48
CA SER A 248 -11.91 -3.36 22.96
C SER A 248 -10.95 -3.72 24.10
N GLU A 249 -10.75 -5.01 24.35
CA GLU A 249 -9.74 -5.46 25.30
C GLU A 249 -8.34 -5.26 24.70
N MET A 250 -7.57 -4.32 25.23
CA MET A 250 -6.29 -3.87 24.67
C MET A 250 -5.24 -4.98 24.52
N THR A 251 -5.32 -6.05 25.34
CA THR A 251 -4.45 -7.23 25.21
C THR A 251 -4.73 -8.05 23.94
N ARG A 252 -5.83 -7.75 23.25
CA ARG A 252 -6.32 -8.40 22.03
C ARG A 252 -6.54 -7.39 20.90
N VAL A 253 -5.89 -6.23 20.97
CA VAL A 253 -5.83 -5.22 19.92
C VAL A 253 -4.40 -5.15 19.41
N HIS A 254 -4.22 -5.26 18.09
CA HIS A 254 -2.91 -5.08 17.46
C HIS A 254 -2.64 -3.61 17.20
N ASN A 255 -3.57 -2.93 16.54
CA ASN A 255 -3.43 -1.54 16.13
C ASN A 255 -4.70 -0.75 16.52
N GLY A 256 -4.55 0.50 16.99
CA GLY A 256 -5.70 1.30 17.41
C GLY A 256 -6.26 0.95 18.79
N TYR A 257 -7.57 0.97 18.91
CA TYR A 257 -8.29 0.79 20.18
C TYR A 257 -9.22 -0.43 20.20
N ALA A 258 -9.37 -1.10 19.05
CA ALA A 258 -10.28 -2.22 18.93
C ALA A 258 -9.80 -3.26 17.91
N SER A 259 -10.40 -4.42 17.94
CA SER A 259 -10.21 -5.53 17.00
C SER A 259 -11.54 -6.28 16.83
N ALA A 260 -11.59 -7.23 15.91
CA ALA A 260 -12.72 -8.14 15.80
C ALA A 260 -12.39 -9.48 16.46
N ARG A 261 -13.28 -9.99 17.32
CA ARG A 261 -13.21 -11.31 17.92
C ARG A 261 -14.06 -12.28 17.09
N LEU A 262 -13.43 -13.33 16.57
CA LEU A 262 -14.09 -14.43 15.89
C LEU A 262 -14.13 -15.65 16.79
N ASP A 263 -15.28 -15.89 17.43
CA ASP A 263 -15.59 -17.14 18.12
C ASP A 263 -15.97 -18.20 17.08
N TYR A 264 -15.49 -19.42 17.23
CA TYR A 264 -15.76 -20.50 16.29
C TYR A 264 -15.88 -21.87 16.98
N ALA A 265 -16.63 -22.77 16.35
CA ALA A 265 -16.70 -24.18 16.71
C ALA A 265 -16.51 -25.04 15.46
N THR A 266 -15.65 -26.08 15.58
CA THR A 266 -15.36 -27.05 14.51
C THR A 266 -15.61 -28.47 15.00
N GLY A 267 -15.51 -29.46 14.12
CA GLY A 267 -15.63 -30.88 14.43
C GLY A 267 -16.51 -31.66 13.45
N SER A 268 -16.99 -32.83 13.87
CA SER A 268 -17.80 -33.72 13.03
C SER A 268 -19.07 -33.09 12.45
N GLU A 269 -19.61 -32.07 13.10
CA GLU A 269 -20.80 -31.31 12.64
C GLU A 269 -20.48 -30.25 11.59
N GLY A 270 -19.21 -30.07 11.21
CA GLY A 270 -18.76 -29.19 10.13
C GLY A 270 -17.84 -28.06 10.56
N ASN A 271 -17.50 -27.24 9.59
CA ASN A 271 -16.60 -26.10 9.72
C ASN A 271 -17.34 -24.84 10.17
N ALA A 272 -16.63 -23.95 10.84
CA ALA A 272 -17.11 -22.62 11.13
C ALA A 272 -17.03 -21.72 9.88
N TYR A 273 -18.03 -20.87 9.67
CA TYR A 273 -18.06 -19.86 8.61
C TYR A 273 -18.68 -18.57 9.13
N ILE A 274 -18.01 -17.45 8.83
CA ILE A 274 -18.54 -16.11 9.05
C ILE A 274 -18.57 -15.35 7.73
N GLY A 275 -19.72 -14.76 7.40
CA GLY A 275 -19.87 -13.90 6.22
C GLY A 275 -19.22 -12.55 6.42
N LEU A 276 -18.50 -12.09 5.41
CA LEU A 276 -17.93 -10.75 5.28
C LEU A 276 -18.40 -10.15 3.96
N ASN A 277 -18.31 -8.84 3.82
CA ASN A 277 -18.74 -8.16 2.59
C ASN A 277 -17.82 -6.99 2.27
N TYR A 278 -16.63 -7.31 1.73
CA TYR A 278 -15.66 -6.31 1.30
C TYR A 278 -15.42 -6.39 -0.19
N ALA A 279 -15.63 -5.29 -0.93
CA ALA A 279 -15.27 -5.19 -2.34
C ALA A 279 -13.75 -5.04 -2.50
N ILE A 280 -13.18 -5.74 -3.47
CA ILE A 280 -11.78 -5.66 -3.85
C ILE A 280 -11.70 -4.83 -5.14
N PRO A 281 -11.11 -3.62 -5.14
CA PRO A 281 -10.85 -2.89 -6.37
C PRO A 281 -9.86 -3.65 -7.27
N SER A 282 -10.03 -3.54 -8.60
CA SER A 282 -9.33 -4.32 -9.62
C SER A 282 -7.79 -4.20 -9.63
N ASN A 283 -7.24 -3.33 -8.83
CA ASN A 283 -5.82 -3.02 -8.78
C ASN A 283 -5.14 -3.41 -7.47
N TYR A 284 -5.77 -4.30 -6.70
CA TYR A 284 -5.18 -4.94 -5.52
C TYR A 284 -5.22 -6.46 -5.71
N ASP A 285 -4.14 -7.13 -5.33
CA ASP A 285 -3.97 -8.58 -5.51
C ASP A 285 -3.73 -9.35 -4.20
N GLN A 286 -3.57 -8.62 -3.08
CA GLN A 286 -3.34 -9.23 -1.77
C GLN A 286 -4.15 -8.55 -0.68
N LEU A 287 -4.60 -9.35 0.30
CA LEU A 287 -5.11 -8.90 1.59
C LEU A 287 -4.10 -9.27 2.67
N ASN A 288 -3.72 -8.29 3.47
CA ASN A 288 -2.86 -8.47 4.63
C ASN A 288 -3.65 -8.08 5.88
N PHE A 289 -3.55 -8.90 6.93
CA PHE A 289 -4.23 -8.62 8.18
C PHE A 289 -3.59 -9.37 9.35
N TRP A 290 -3.78 -8.83 10.53
CA TRP A 290 -3.23 -9.40 11.74
C TRP A 290 -4.23 -10.38 12.38
N VAL A 291 -3.72 -11.53 12.83
CA VAL A 291 -4.50 -12.56 13.53
C VAL A 291 -3.82 -12.87 14.86
N TYR A 292 -4.56 -12.75 15.96
CA TYR A 292 -4.16 -13.27 17.24
C TYR A 292 -4.58 -14.75 17.33
N GLY A 293 -3.62 -15.63 17.20
CA GLY A 293 -3.86 -17.07 17.16
C GLY A 293 -4.11 -17.67 18.55
N ASP A 294 -4.86 -18.74 18.57
CA ASP A 294 -5.27 -19.49 19.77
C ASP A 294 -4.48 -20.79 20.00
N ASN A 295 -3.51 -21.07 19.11
CA ASN A 295 -2.70 -22.29 19.09
C ASN A 295 -3.52 -23.59 19.00
N SER A 296 -4.71 -23.53 18.39
CA SER A 296 -5.62 -24.69 18.25
C SER A 296 -5.18 -25.68 17.17
N GLY A 297 -4.34 -25.26 16.22
CA GLY A 297 -4.00 -26.02 15.02
C GLY A 297 -5.08 -26.06 13.95
N ALA A 298 -6.25 -25.43 14.17
CA ALA A 298 -7.30 -25.32 13.17
C ALA A 298 -6.83 -24.58 11.92
N GLN A 299 -7.38 -24.92 10.74
CA GLN A 299 -7.07 -24.26 9.47
C GLN A 299 -7.94 -23.03 9.29
N LEU A 300 -7.32 -21.89 9.03
CA LEU A 300 -8.00 -20.65 8.68
C LEU A 300 -7.96 -20.44 7.17
N ALA A 301 -9.08 -20.05 6.57
CA ALA A 301 -9.13 -19.67 5.16
C ALA A 301 -10.02 -18.44 4.95
N LEU A 302 -9.61 -17.61 3.99
CA LEU A 302 -10.40 -16.49 3.47
C LEU A 302 -11.30 -17.02 2.35
N VAL A 303 -12.56 -16.59 2.31
CA VAL A 303 -13.51 -16.92 1.24
C VAL A 303 -13.72 -15.69 0.36
N THR A 304 -13.56 -15.87 -0.94
CA THR A 304 -13.78 -14.84 -1.96
C THR A 304 -14.87 -15.28 -2.93
N ASP A 305 -15.28 -14.40 -3.82
CA ASP A 305 -16.22 -14.69 -4.92
C ASP A 305 -15.65 -15.68 -5.96
N THR A 306 -14.34 -15.93 -5.96
CA THR A 306 -13.67 -16.89 -6.85
C THR A 306 -13.27 -18.20 -6.15
N GLY A 307 -13.42 -18.31 -4.83
CA GLY A 307 -13.09 -19.50 -4.06
C GLY A 307 -12.43 -19.21 -2.71
N SER A 308 -11.87 -20.25 -2.09
CA SER A 308 -11.21 -20.14 -0.78
C SER A 308 -9.71 -20.04 -0.92
N VAL A 309 -9.11 -19.12 -0.15
CA VAL A 309 -7.65 -18.93 -0.03
C VAL A 309 -7.21 -19.47 1.33
N ASN A 310 -6.41 -20.53 1.35
CA ASN A 310 -5.88 -21.10 2.58
C ASN A 310 -4.83 -20.18 3.20
N LEU A 311 -5.00 -19.84 4.47
CA LEU A 311 -4.10 -18.99 5.26
C LEU A 311 -3.19 -19.80 6.20
N GLY A 312 -3.42 -21.11 6.30
CA GLY A 312 -2.65 -22.04 7.11
C GLY A 312 -3.23 -22.33 8.48
N ALA A 313 -2.46 -23.09 9.26
CA ALA A 313 -2.88 -23.55 10.59
C ALA A 313 -2.66 -22.49 11.67
N LEU A 314 -3.61 -22.38 12.60
CA LEU A 314 -3.56 -21.55 13.80
C LEU A 314 -2.68 -22.21 14.89
N ASN A 315 -1.43 -22.55 14.54
CA ASN A 315 -0.44 -23.20 15.41
C ASN A 315 0.46 -22.19 16.13
N PHE A 316 -0.04 -21.00 16.40
CA PHE A 316 0.67 -19.91 17.07
C PHE A 316 -0.25 -19.24 18.10
N SER A 317 0.38 -18.63 19.09
CA SER A 317 -0.26 -17.77 20.09
C SER A 317 0.31 -16.36 19.96
N GLY A 318 -0.55 -15.35 20.06
CA GLY A 318 -0.18 -13.95 19.84
C GLY A 318 -0.40 -13.49 18.39
N TRP A 319 -0.06 -12.24 18.12
CA TRP A 319 -0.29 -11.60 16.82
C TRP A 319 0.66 -12.14 15.74
N LYS A 320 0.12 -12.41 14.57
CA LYS A 320 0.86 -12.79 13.36
C LYS A 320 0.20 -12.15 12.15
N LEU A 321 1.01 -11.53 11.29
CA LEU A 321 0.55 -11.04 10.00
C LEU A 321 0.30 -12.23 9.06
N LEU A 322 -0.88 -12.29 8.50
CA LEU A 322 -1.26 -13.24 7.45
C LEU A 322 -1.51 -12.50 6.14
N THR A 323 -1.15 -13.13 5.03
CA THR A 323 -1.35 -12.59 3.69
C THR A 323 -2.12 -13.57 2.84
N ALA A 324 -3.19 -13.11 2.22
CA ALA A 324 -3.99 -13.83 1.23
C ALA A 324 -3.72 -13.30 -0.17
N ASN A 325 -3.35 -14.16 -1.11
CA ASN A 325 -3.31 -13.80 -2.52
C ASN A 325 -4.75 -13.87 -3.08
N LEU A 326 -5.26 -12.74 -3.56
CA LEU A 326 -6.65 -12.60 -3.99
C LEU A 326 -6.86 -12.98 -5.46
N GLY A 327 -5.78 -13.07 -6.26
CA GLY A 327 -5.87 -13.39 -7.68
C GLY A 327 -6.83 -12.47 -8.44
N ALA A 328 -7.83 -13.06 -9.09
CA ALA A 328 -8.87 -12.34 -9.84
C ALA A 328 -10.14 -12.05 -9.01
N ALA A 329 -10.11 -12.24 -7.69
CA ALA A 329 -11.27 -12.01 -6.84
C ALA A 329 -11.66 -10.52 -6.82
N THR A 330 -12.96 -10.25 -6.82
CA THR A 330 -13.55 -8.90 -6.76
C THR A 330 -14.22 -8.62 -5.42
N ALA A 331 -14.40 -9.65 -4.60
CA ALA A 331 -15.00 -9.52 -3.27
C ALA A 331 -14.46 -10.56 -2.28
N ILE A 332 -14.33 -10.15 -1.03
CA ILE A 332 -14.17 -11.03 0.12
C ILE A 332 -15.56 -11.29 0.67
N THR A 333 -15.97 -12.56 0.69
CA THR A 333 -17.32 -12.96 1.09
C THR A 333 -17.39 -13.61 2.46
N GLY A 334 -16.25 -14.03 3.04
CA GLY A 334 -16.23 -14.61 4.38
C GLY A 334 -14.88 -15.15 4.82
N MET A 335 -14.92 -15.81 5.96
CA MET A 335 -13.83 -16.62 6.51
C MET A 335 -14.34 -17.97 7.00
N THR A 336 -13.51 -18.99 6.89
CA THR A 336 -13.77 -20.34 7.44
C THR A 336 -12.68 -20.75 8.41
N VAL A 337 -13.09 -21.45 9.46
CA VAL A 337 -12.18 -22.20 10.35
C VAL A 337 -12.58 -23.66 10.30
N SER A 338 -11.61 -24.55 10.06
CA SER A 338 -11.84 -25.98 9.93
C SER A 338 -10.86 -26.80 10.77
N SER A 339 -11.33 -27.93 11.30
CA SER A 339 -10.53 -28.90 12.02
C SER A 339 -11.24 -30.25 12.01
N ASP A 340 -10.46 -31.34 11.98
CA ASP A 340 -10.97 -32.69 12.12
C ASP A 340 -11.32 -33.04 13.58
N THR A 341 -10.94 -32.19 14.53
CA THR A 341 -11.24 -32.34 15.96
C THR A 341 -12.30 -31.33 16.39
N GLU A 342 -13.06 -31.69 17.42
CA GLU A 342 -13.99 -30.75 18.06
C GLU A 342 -13.21 -29.67 18.81
N LEU A 343 -13.41 -28.40 18.38
CA LEU A 343 -12.81 -27.23 18.99
C LEU A 343 -13.89 -26.18 19.22
N ILE A 344 -13.82 -25.51 20.36
CA ILE A 344 -14.54 -24.28 20.66
C ILE A 344 -13.48 -23.28 21.11
N SER A 345 -13.23 -22.24 20.32
CA SER A 345 -12.16 -21.30 20.57
C SER A 345 -12.45 -19.94 19.94
N ALA A 346 -11.53 -19.00 20.09
CA ALA A 346 -11.63 -17.68 19.49
C ALA A 346 -10.26 -17.19 19.00
N VAL A 347 -10.27 -16.51 17.87
CA VAL A 347 -9.15 -15.71 17.36
C VAL A 347 -9.56 -14.25 17.25
N TYR A 348 -8.58 -13.34 17.15
CA TYR A 348 -8.87 -11.93 16.95
C TYR A 348 -8.25 -11.49 15.63
N LEU A 349 -8.98 -10.62 14.94
CA LEU A 349 -8.61 -10.07 13.62
C LEU A 349 -8.43 -8.58 13.77
N ASP A 350 -7.41 -8.04 13.10
CA ASP A 350 -7.15 -6.61 13.13
C ASP A 350 -6.52 -6.16 11.81
N GLN A 351 -6.82 -4.92 11.42
CA GLN A 351 -6.21 -4.18 10.33
C GLN A 351 -6.19 -4.93 8.98
N LEU A 352 -7.37 -5.06 8.35
CA LEU A 352 -7.50 -5.61 7.00
C LEU A 352 -7.03 -4.60 5.97
N VAL A 353 -5.90 -4.87 5.29
CA VAL A 353 -5.26 -3.95 4.35
C VAL A 353 -5.00 -4.62 3.01
N LEU A 354 -5.51 -4.00 1.94
CA LEU A 354 -5.20 -4.39 0.57
C LEU A 354 -3.86 -3.83 0.12
N SER A 355 -3.06 -4.64 -0.56
CA SER A 355 -1.81 -4.26 -1.23
C SER A 355 -1.76 -4.81 -2.65
N TYR A 356 -0.82 -4.30 -3.45
CA TYR A 356 -0.44 -4.86 -4.74
C TYR A 356 1.02 -5.32 -4.69
N GLY A 357 1.29 -6.58 -5.03
CA GLY A 357 2.65 -7.15 -5.02
C GLY A 357 3.26 -7.32 -3.63
N GLY A 358 2.47 -7.21 -2.55
CA GLY A 358 2.89 -7.37 -1.16
C GLY A 358 3.08 -6.05 -0.40
N LEU A 359 3.30 -6.18 0.92
CA LEU A 359 3.71 -5.08 1.77
C LEU A 359 5.21 -4.88 1.58
N THR A 360 5.61 -3.77 0.96
CA THR A 360 7.03 -3.45 0.69
C THR A 360 7.63 -2.48 1.70
N ASP A 361 6.77 -1.82 2.50
CA ASP A 361 7.19 -0.88 3.52
C ASP A 361 7.65 -1.60 4.79
N THR A 362 8.87 -1.34 5.19
CA THR A 362 9.50 -1.88 6.42
C THR A 362 9.93 -0.77 7.37
N THR A 363 9.61 0.49 7.06
CA THR A 363 9.94 1.65 7.88
C THR A 363 8.78 1.99 8.79
N ALA A 364 9.06 2.36 10.03
CA ALA A 364 8.02 2.80 10.95
C ALA A 364 7.83 4.32 10.90
N PRO A 365 6.63 4.84 11.18
CA PRO A 365 6.39 6.27 11.22
C PRO A 365 7.35 7.02 12.15
N LYS A 366 7.84 8.17 11.73
CA LYS A 366 8.64 9.07 12.58
C LYS A 366 7.72 9.85 13.50
N LEU A 367 7.87 9.67 14.80
CA LEU A 367 7.03 10.25 15.84
C LEU A 367 7.84 11.14 16.76
N SER A 368 7.41 12.39 16.95
CA SER A 368 7.98 13.32 17.92
C SER A 368 6.89 13.88 18.84
N LEU A 369 7.19 14.06 20.13
CA LEU A 369 6.28 14.62 21.13
C LEU A 369 6.96 15.69 21.97
N GLN A 370 6.22 16.74 22.33
CA GLN A 370 6.67 17.80 23.23
C GLN A 370 5.52 18.24 24.14
N TYR A 371 5.78 18.32 25.44
CA TYR A 371 4.83 18.88 26.40
C TYR A 371 4.96 20.40 26.48
N ASN A 372 3.84 21.10 26.43
CA ASN A 372 3.73 22.55 26.65
C ASN A 372 3.03 22.80 27.98
N ALA A 373 3.80 23.22 28.98
CA ALA A 373 3.27 23.47 30.31
C ALA A 373 2.30 24.68 30.38
N ALA A 374 2.49 25.69 29.51
CA ALA A 374 1.64 26.88 29.51
C ALA A 374 0.21 26.61 29.04
N SER A 375 0.05 25.71 28.05
CA SER A 375 -1.26 25.32 27.54
C SER A 375 -1.76 23.99 28.11
N ASN A 376 -0.94 23.28 28.90
CA ASN A 376 -1.18 21.92 29.38
C ASN A 376 -1.58 20.96 28.25
N THR A 377 -0.81 21.01 27.18
CA THR A 377 -1.02 20.17 25.98
C THR A 377 0.26 19.43 25.62
N VAL A 378 0.12 18.27 24.97
CA VAL A 378 1.22 17.62 24.28
C VAL A 378 1.01 17.81 22.78
N THR A 379 2.02 18.34 22.10
CA THR A 379 2.02 18.49 20.65
C THR A 379 3.08 17.59 20.03
N GLY A 380 2.87 17.21 18.77
CA GLY A 380 3.82 16.36 18.08
C GLY A 380 3.61 16.32 16.58
N THR A 381 4.45 15.55 15.92
CA THR A 381 4.31 15.23 14.49
C THR A 381 4.45 13.73 14.30
N VAL A 382 3.62 13.20 13.41
CA VAL A 382 3.68 11.81 12.97
C VAL A 382 3.70 11.79 11.46
N LYS A 383 4.73 11.23 10.86
CA LYS A 383 4.87 11.09 9.40
C LYS A 383 5.66 9.83 9.07
N ASP A 384 5.27 9.22 7.97
CA ASP A 384 5.98 8.10 7.38
C ASP A 384 6.63 8.49 6.04
N ASP A 385 7.63 7.74 5.62
CA ASP A 385 8.37 8.00 4.38
C ASP A 385 7.54 7.62 3.13
N ILE A 386 6.60 6.67 3.25
CA ILE A 386 5.72 6.18 2.18
C ILE A 386 4.30 6.72 2.35
N ASP A 387 3.70 6.56 3.53
CA ASP A 387 2.32 6.99 3.81
C ASP A 387 2.21 8.50 4.10
N GLY A 388 3.35 9.17 4.25
CA GLY A 388 3.38 10.61 4.57
C GLY A 388 2.73 10.89 5.91
N ALA A 389 1.72 11.76 5.92
CA ALA A 389 0.92 12.09 7.10
C ALA A 389 -0.40 11.30 7.18
N ALA A 390 -0.69 10.42 6.22
CA ALA A 390 -1.90 9.61 6.19
C ALA A 390 -1.78 8.35 7.06
N ILE A 391 -1.29 8.50 8.29
CA ILE A 391 -1.11 7.40 9.25
C ILE A 391 -2.49 6.90 9.70
N PRO A 392 -2.82 5.62 9.45
CA PRO A 392 -4.15 5.08 9.74
C PRO A 392 -4.45 4.98 11.23
N THR A 393 -3.42 4.78 12.07
CA THR A 393 -3.62 4.53 13.49
C THR A 393 -2.73 5.40 14.35
N ILE A 394 -3.38 6.12 15.27
CA ILE A 394 -2.75 6.88 16.37
C ILE A 394 -3.42 6.42 17.66
N ARG A 395 -2.66 5.82 18.57
CA ARG A 395 -3.13 5.43 19.89
C ARG A 395 -2.43 6.28 20.95
N VAL A 396 -3.22 6.95 21.77
CA VAL A 396 -2.72 7.78 22.87
C VAL A 396 -3.08 7.12 24.21
N THR A 397 -2.12 7.07 25.12
CA THR A 397 -2.36 6.69 26.51
C THR A 397 -1.94 7.80 27.45
N TYR A 398 -2.71 7.97 28.53
CA TYR A 398 -2.42 8.84 29.65
C TYR A 398 -2.35 7.98 30.91
N ASP A 399 -1.18 7.94 31.53
CA ASP A 399 -0.87 7.01 32.63
C ASP A 399 -1.27 5.55 32.31
N GLY A 400 -0.87 5.08 31.11
CA GLY A 400 -1.14 3.72 30.64
C GLY A 400 -2.60 3.42 30.27
N LYS A 401 -3.53 4.34 30.46
CA LYS A 401 -4.94 4.18 30.10
C LYS A 401 -5.22 4.82 28.75
N SER A 402 -6.08 4.20 27.95
CA SER A 402 -6.53 4.76 26.67
C SER A 402 -7.05 6.18 26.84
N TYR A 403 -6.61 7.09 25.97
CA TYR A 403 -6.93 8.51 26.03
C TYR A 403 -7.33 9.07 24.68
N THR A 404 -8.53 9.65 24.58
CA THR A 404 -9.15 10.02 23.30
C THR A 404 -9.24 11.54 23.06
N SER A 405 -8.85 12.39 24.04
CA SER A 405 -8.86 13.86 23.88
C SER A 405 -7.66 14.34 23.07
N TYR A 406 -7.59 13.96 21.81
CA TYR A 406 -6.56 14.42 20.88
C TYR A 406 -7.14 14.68 19.49
N THR A 407 -6.38 15.43 18.70
CA THR A 407 -6.63 15.65 17.28
C THR A 407 -5.39 15.28 16.46
N TYR A 408 -5.60 14.62 15.34
CA TYR A 408 -4.55 14.29 14.37
C TYR A 408 -4.95 14.79 12.99
N ASN A 409 -4.05 15.54 12.35
CA ASN A 409 -4.28 16.08 11.02
C ASN A 409 -3.54 15.21 9.98
N GLN A 410 -4.27 14.39 9.26
CA GLN A 410 -3.72 13.47 8.26
C GLN A 410 -3.07 14.16 7.04
N SER A 411 -3.27 15.47 6.84
CA SER A 411 -2.61 16.20 5.75
C SER A 411 -1.25 16.76 6.16
N SER A 412 -1.12 17.20 7.44
CA SER A 412 0.11 17.83 7.96
C SER A 412 0.95 16.90 8.83
N GLY A 413 0.35 15.85 9.39
CA GLY A 413 0.95 14.99 10.41
C GLY A 413 0.98 15.63 11.81
N ALA A 414 0.26 16.73 12.02
CA ALA A 414 0.24 17.40 13.31
C ALA A 414 -0.67 16.66 14.31
N LEU A 415 -0.13 16.35 15.48
CA LEU A 415 -0.83 15.76 16.61
C LEU A 415 -0.93 16.76 17.75
N SER A 416 -2.11 16.90 18.35
CA SER A 416 -2.33 17.72 19.54
C SER A 416 -3.19 16.95 20.54
N ILE A 417 -2.70 16.83 21.78
CA ILE A 417 -3.34 16.11 22.88
C ILE A 417 -3.65 17.11 23.99
N THR A 418 -4.92 17.30 24.31
CA THR A 418 -5.37 18.17 25.40
C THR A 418 -5.40 17.35 26.69
N LEU A 419 -4.61 17.74 27.69
CA LEU A 419 -4.51 17.00 28.94
C LEU A 419 -5.60 17.40 29.94
N PRO A 420 -5.92 16.54 30.94
CA PRO A 420 -6.75 16.90 32.07
C PRO A 420 -6.17 18.11 32.85
N ALA A 421 -6.99 18.76 33.65
CA ALA A 421 -6.50 19.86 34.52
C ALA A 421 -5.32 19.36 35.38
N ALA A 422 -4.29 20.20 35.51
CA ALA A 422 -3.11 19.88 36.31
C ALA A 422 -3.49 19.61 37.78
N ASP A 423 -3.06 18.49 38.31
CA ASP A 423 -3.30 18.05 39.69
C ASP A 423 -2.05 18.14 40.57
N GLY A 424 -0.96 18.74 40.04
CA GLY A 424 0.33 18.86 40.71
C GLY A 424 1.21 17.60 40.66
N ALA A 425 0.81 16.61 39.88
CA ALA A 425 1.61 15.40 39.65
C ALA A 425 2.22 15.36 38.27
N GLN A 426 3.24 14.52 38.11
CA GLN A 426 3.79 14.18 36.79
C GLN A 426 3.04 12.96 36.22
N HIS A 427 2.65 13.07 34.97
CA HIS A 427 1.92 12.06 34.22
C HIS A 427 2.71 11.60 33.01
N ARG A 428 2.48 10.37 32.57
CA ARG A 428 3.07 9.83 31.34
C ARG A 428 2.06 9.87 30.21
N VAL A 429 2.39 10.59 29.13
CA VAL A 429 1.66 10.54 27.87
C VAL A 429 2.48 9.72 26.89
N SER A 430 1.90 8.66 26.35
CA SER A 430 2.55 7.85 25.32
C SER A 430 1.68 7.79 24.08
N VAL A 431 2.33 7.76 22.92
CA VAL A 431 1.67 7.65 21.62
C VAL A 431 2.29 6.47 20.87
N VAL A 432 1.46 5.60 20.32
CA VAL A 432 1.83 4.60 19.34
C VAL A 432 1.23 5.02 18.00
N ALA A 433 2.06 5.05 16.97
CA ALA A 433 1.65 5.31 15.60
C ALA A 433 1.92 4.06 14.75
N GLY A 434 0.93 3.63 13.98
CA GLY A 434 1.02 2.51 13.06
C GLY A 434 0.75 2.94 11.64
N ASP A 435 1.65 2.61 10.71
CA ASP A 435 1.43 2.80 9.28
C ASP A 435 0.48 1.73 8.70
N ALA A 436 0.18 1.86 7.42
CA ALA A 436 -0.70 0.93 6.74
C ALA A 436 -0.05 -0.45 6.50
N SER A 437 1.28 -0.56 6.58
CA SER A 437 2.02 -1.82 6.48
C SER A 437 2.13 -2.58 7.81
N GLY A 438 1.70 -1.96 8.93
CA GLY A 438 1.75 -2.54 10.27
C GLY A 438 3.08 -2.29 10.99
N ASN A 439 3.94 -1.40 10.48
CA ASN A 439 5.13 -0.99 11.21
C ASN A 439 4.74 0.03 12.28
N LEU A 440 5.25 -0.16 13.50
CA LEU A 440 4.89 0.62 14.66
C LEU A 440 6.04 1.48 15.16
N SER A 441 5.71 2.69 15.59
CA SER A 441 6.59 3.54 16.39
C SER A 441 5.92 3.96 17.68
N ARG A 442 6.72 4.26 18.69
CA ARG A 442 6.26 4.75 19.98
C ARG A 442 7.11 5.90 20.47
N ALA A 443 6.48 6.90 21.03
CA ALA A 443 7.13 7.95 21.79
C ALA A 443 6.34 8.23 23.08
N GLY A 444 7.03 8.77 24.07
CA GLY A 444 6.37 9.16 25.30
C GLY A 444 7.03 10.40 25.90
N VAL A 445 6.22 11.24 26.54
CA VAL A 445 6.65 12.46 27.21
C VAL A 445 6.04 12.52 28.60
N ASN A 446 6.79 13.08 29.55
CA ASN A 446 6.28 13.38 30.88
C ASN A 446 5.61 14.76 30.85
N ALA A 447 4.39 14.86 31.39
CA ALA A 447 3.58 16.07 31.49
C ALA A 447 3.31 16.38 32.95
N GLY A 448 3.25 17.68 33.30
CA GLY A 448 3.09 18.14 34.70
C GLY A 448 4.45 18.33 35.41
N THR A 449 4.39 18.52 36.69
CA THR A 449 5.56 18.78 37.57
C THR A 449 5.92 17.50 38.33
N SER A 450 7.22 17.26 38.52
CA SER A 450 7.67 16.19 39.41
C SER A 450 7.14 16.38 40.82
N SER A 451 6.63 15.30 41.43
CA SER A 451 6.03 15.39 42.79
C SER A 451 7.13 15.61 43.82
N ALA A 452 7.02 16.72 44.55
CA ALA A 452 7.88 17.00 45.70
C ALA A 452 7.53 16.11 46.91
N THR A 453 6.31 15.51 46.95
CA THR A 453 5.87 14.67 48.04
C THR A 453 6.14 13.19 47.71
N PRO A 454 6.87 12.46 48.56
CA PRO A 454 7.18 11.06 48.31
C PRO A 454 5.91 10.20 48.37
N ALA A 455 5.84 9.24 47.41
CA ALA A 455 4.70 8.33 47.33
C ALA A 455 4.60 7.40 48.54
N PHE A 456 5.73 7.02 49.10
CA PHE A 456 5.90 6.21 50.30
C PHE A 456 6.99 6.81 51.19
N ALA A 457 7.02 6.45 52.46
CA ALA A 457 7.95 7.04 53.42
C ALA A 457 9.43 6.86 53.05
N ASP A 458 9.77 5.76 52.42
CA ASP A 458 11.11 5.40 51.98
C ASP A 458 11.47 5.88 50.55
N MET A 459 10.62 6.74 49.95
CA MET A 459 10.87 7.32 48.61
C MET A 459 11.35 8.76 48.68
N GLN A 460 11.64 9.31 49.86
CA GLN A 460 12.15 10.65 49.99
C GLN A 460 13.48 10.80 49.22
N ASP A 461 13.52 11.78 48.32
CA ASP A 461 14.67 12.07 47.43
C ASP A 461 15.17 10.89 46.56
N HIS A 462 14.33 9.86 46.42
CA HIS A 462 14.67 8.71 45.60
C HIS A 462 14.40 8.98 44.11
N TRP A 463 15.35 8.65 43.24
CA TRP A 463 15.29 8.90 41.79
C TRP A 463 14.04 8.32 41.09
N ALA A 464 13.46 7.25 41.62
CA ALA A 464 12.27 6.61 41.05
C ALA A 464 10.95 7.11 41.65
N ASN A 465 10.95 8.22 42.45
CA ASN A 465 9.74 8.64 43.17
C ASN A 465 8.55 8.86 42.23
N ASP A 466 8.73 9.54 41.09
CA ASP A 466 7.64 9.80 40.13
C ASP A 466 7.06 8.51 39.54
N ALA A 467 7.92 7.53 39.19
CA ALA A 467 7.50 6.23 38.71
C ALA A 467 6.72 5.44 39.78
N VAL A 468 7.19 5.48 41.03
CA VAL A 468 6.53 4.82 42.15
C VAL A 468 5.21 5.53 42.51
N ALA A 469 5.18 6.86 42.43
CA ALA A 469 3.95 7.65 42.61
C ALA A 469 2.89 7.28 41.55
N TYR A 470 3.33 7.09 40.32
CA TYR A 470 2.48 6.56 39.23
C TYR A 470 1.90 5.18 39.57
N LEU A 471 2.75 4.21 39.97
CA LEU A 471 2.30 2.86 40.33
C LEU A 471 1.29 2.88 41.47
N LYS A 472 1.48 3.75 42.46
CA LYS A 472 0.56 3.92 43.61
C LYS A 472 -0.77 4.51 43.15
N ARG A 473 -0.73 5.60 42.40
CA ARG A 473 -1.90 6.33 41.88
C ARG A 473 -2.75 5.46 40.95
N SER A 474 -2.10 4.63 40.14
CA SER A 474 -2.75 3.69 39.23
C SER A 474 -3.20 2.37 39.90
N GLY A 475 -2.99 2.19 41.18
CA GLY A 475 -3.36 0.99 41.93
C GLY A 475 -2.49 -0.25 41.61
N ILE A 476 -1.38 -0.07 40.90
CA ILE A 476 -0.47 -1.16 40.49
C ILE A 476 0.33 -1.65 41.70
N SER A 477 0.79 -0.72 42.57
CA SER A 477 1.49 -1.07 43.80
C SER A 477 0.99 -0.26 44.99
N ASN A 478 0.64 -0.96 46.08
CA ASN A 478 0.22 -0.33 47.32
C ASN A 478 1.35 -0.29 48.37
N GLY A 479 2.56 -0.76 48.02
CA GLY A 479 3.64 -0.91 48.96
C GLY A 479 3.38 -1.98 50.03
N SER A 480 4.19 -1.96 51.09
CA SER A 480 4.07 -2.84 52.25
C SER A 480 4.42 -2.02 53.51
N ASN A 481 3.52 -2.02 54.48
CA ASN A 481 3.68 -1.31 55.76
C ASN A 481 4.09 0.18 55.59
N GLY A 482 3.53 0.86 54.58
CA GLY A 482 3.82 2.26 54.29
C GLY A 482 5.11 2.53 53.51
N ASN A 483 5.83 1.49 53.11
CA ASN A 483 7.09 1.55 52.36
C ASN A 483 6.95 0.87 50.98
N PHE A 484 7.76 1.33 50.02
CA PHE A 484 7.85 0.74 48.68
C PHE A 484 8.97 -0.30 48.59
N LEU A 485 10.03 -0.13 49.39
CA LEU A 485 11.26 -0.94 49.39
C LEU A 485 12.01 -0.85 48.03
N PRO A 486 12.39 0.35 47.56
CA PRO A 486 12.85 0.61 46.19
C PRO A 486 14.08 -0.19 45.78
N ASP A 487 15.04 -0.36 46.68
CA ASP A 487 16.34 -0.99 46.41
C ASP A 487 16.36 -2.51 46.61
N THR A 488 15.24 -3.09 47.07
CA THR A 488 15.14 -4.55 47.19
C THR A 488 14.89 -5.18 45.82
N ASN A 489 15.51 -6.35 45.58
CA ASN A 489 15.25 -7.14 44.38
C ASN A 489 13.80 -7.67 44.41
N ILE A 490 13.19 -7.65 43.21
CA ILE A 490 11.81 -8.16 43.07
C ILE A 490 11.82 -9.66 42.76
N SER A 491 10.93 -10.40 43.43
CA SER A 491 10.71 -11.82 43.13
C SER A 491 9.80 -12.00 41.89
N ARG A 492 9.88 -13.17 41.25
CA ARG A 492 9.05 -13.50 40.07
C ARG A 492 7.57 -13.43 40.35
N GLN A 493 7.10 -13.91 41.53
CA GLN A 493 5.68 -13.83 41.91
C GLN A 493 5.25 -12.36 42.12
N GLU A 494 6.08 -11.50 42.72
CA GLU A 494 5.76 -10.07 42.86
C GLU A 494 5.68 -9.37 41.51
N PHE A 495 6.63 -9.70 40.63
CA PHE A 495 6.65 -9.11 39.28
C PHE A 495 5.42 -9.54 38.47
N ALA A 496 4.99 -10.81 38.55
CA ALA A 496 3.77 -11.29 37.91
C ALA A 496 2.53 -10.53 38.39
N VAL A 497 2.43 -10.24 39.68
CA VAL A 497 1.33 -9.42 40.23
C VAL A 497 1.36 -7.98 39.77
N LEU A 498 2.55 -7.34 39.71
CA LEU A 498 2.67 -5.99 39.18
C LEU A 498 2.24 -5.92 37.72
N LEU A 499 2.66 -6.88 36.89
CA LEU A 499 2.26 -6.98 35.49
C LEU A 499 0.75 -7.20 35.33
N ALA A 500 0.15 -8.10 36.12
CA ALA A 500 -1.29 -8.37 36.08
C ALA A 500 -2.10 -7.10 36.44
N ARG A 501 -1.67 -6.36 37.45
CA ARG A 501 -2.31 -5.10 37.84
C ARG A 501 -2.07 -3.97 36.82
N TYR A 502 -0.88 -3.92 36.23
CA TYR A 502 -0.57 -2.96 35.15
C TYR A 502 -1.50 -3.15 33.96
N LEU A 503 -1.78 -4.40 33.57
CA LEU A 503 -2.73 -4.74 32.51
C LEU A 503 -4.19 -4.49 32.88
N GLY A 504 -4.49 -4.10 34.13
CA GLY A 504 -5.87 -3.94 34.57
C GLY A 504 -6.67 -5.24 34.55
N SER A 505 -5.99 -6.39 34.61
CA SER A 505 -6.60 -7.71 34.53
C SER A 505 -7.51 -7.92 35.77
N SER A 506 -8.79 -7.63 35.61
CA SER A 506 -9.85 -7.87 36.60
C SER A 506 -10.53 -9.22 36.41
N GLN A 507 -10.14 -10.00 35.40
CA GLN A 507 -10.73 -11.31 35.13
C GLN A 507 -10.33 -12.36 36.17
N ASP A 508 -11.24 -13.28 36.40
CA ASP A 508 -10.97 -14.45 37.24
C ASP A 508 -10.24 -15.52 36.42
N TYR A 509 -8.99 -15.77 36.79
CA TYR A 509 -8.17 -16.84 36.22
C TYR A 509 -8.13 -18.10 37.09
N SER A 510 -9.05 -18.27 38.04
CA SER A 510 -9.08 -19.42 38.96
C SER A 510 -9.11 -20.78 38.26
N SER A 511 -9.79 -20.84 37.09
CA SER A 511 -9.89 -22.06 36.27
C SER A 511 -8.60 -22.44 35.53
N VAL A 512 -7.66 -21.52 35.39
CA VAL A 512 -6.39 -21.76 34.67
C VAL A 512 -5.53 -22.73 35.46
N GLN A 513 -5.09 -23.81 34.82
CA GLN A 513 -4.12 -24.75 35.39
C GLN A 513 -2.70 -24.35 34.97
N LEU A 514 -1.82 -24.23 35.97
CA LEU A 514 -0.40 -23.94 35.70
C LEU A 514 0.36 -25.27 35.48
N PRO A 515 1.26 -25.34 34.48
CA PRO A 515 2.04 -26.55 34.21
C PRO A 515 3.30 -26.68 35.10
N PHE A 516 3.49 -25.78 36.07
CA PHE A 516 4.70 -25.70 36.87
C PHE A 516 4.66 -26.69 38.04
N VAL A 517 5.75 -27.41 38.23
CA VAL A 517 5.86 -28.40 39.31
C VAL A 517 5.89 -27.76 40.71
N ASP A 518 6.28 -26.47 40.78
CA ASP A 518 6.34 -25.66 42.00
C ASP A 518 5.14 -24.70 42.16
N THR A 519 4.01 -25.01 41.52
CA THR A 519 2.79 -24.18 41.60
C THR A 519 2.31 -24.01 43.06
N ASN A 520 2.50 -25.02 43.91
CA ASN A 520 2.15 -24.97 45.32
C ASN A 520 3.04 -24.05 46.18
N GLU A 521 4.19 -23.61 45.66
CA GLU A 521 5.09 -22.66 46.32
C GLU A 521 4.71 -21.20 46.03
N ILE A 522 3.80 -20.99 45.07
CA ILE A 522 3.30 -19.64 44.75
C ILE A 522 2.40 -19.16 45.89
N ALA A 523 2.72 -18.02 46.47
CA ALA A 523 1.93 -17.42 47.52
C ALA A 523 0.48 -17.19 47.06
N SER A 524 -0.50 -17.39 47.93
CA SER A 524 -1.92 -17.27 47.59
C SER A 524 -2.31 -15.93 46.99
N TRP A 525 -1.68 -14.82 47.46
CA TRP A 525 -1.89 -13.46 46.93
C TRP A 525 -1.31 -13.26 45.52
N ALA A 526 -0.38 -14.11 45.10
CA ALA A 526 0.28 -14.02 43.78
C ALA A 526 -0.31 -15.02 42.77
N LEU A 527 -1.06 -16.04 43.20
CA LEU A 527 -1.49 -17.14 42.36
C LEU A 527 -2.36 -16.67 41.16
N ASN A 528 -3.32 -15.77 41.40
CA ASN A 528 -4.16 -15.25 40.30
C ASN A 528 -3.36 -14.45 39.29
N GLY A 529 -2.38 -13.64 39.74
CA GLY A 529 -1.45 -12.93 38.89
C GLY A 529 -0.56 -13.85 38.03
N ALA A 530 -0.03 -14.93 38.65
CA ALA A 530 0.76 -15.92 37.93
C ALA A 530 -0.07 -16.66 36.87
N LYS A 531 -1.33 -17.04 37.19
CA LYS A 531 -2.27 -17.66 36.26
C LYS A 531 -2.64 -16.72 35.09
N ALA A 532 -2.89 -15.44 35.38
CA ALA A 532 -3.14 -14.42 34.38
C ALA A 532 -1.95 -14.31 33.42
N MET A 533 -0.75 -14.15 33.93
CA MET A 533 0.46 -13.99 33.11
C MET A 533 0.81 -15.24 32.31
N TYR A 534 0.48 -16.44 32.83
CA TYR A 534 0.63 -17.68 32.07
C TYR A 534 -0.42 -17.77 30.95
N SER A 535 -1.69 -17.52 31.26
CA SER A 535 -2.78 -17.52 30.25
C SER A 535 -2.55 -16.55 29.12
N LEU A 536 -1.95 -15.39 29.40
CA LEU A 536 -1.56 -14.38 28.40
C LEU A 536 -0.26 -14.73 27.65
N GLY A 537 0.39 -15.86 27.94
CA GLY A 537 1.64 -16.28 27.31
C GLY A 537 2.88 -15.46 27.70
N ILE A 538 2.74 -14.60 28.72
CA ILE A 538 3.81 -13.71 29.20
C ILE A 538 4.83 -14.50 30.01
N ILE A 539 4.37 -15.40 30.89
CA ILE A 539 5.19 -16.32 31.67
C ILE A 539 5.09 -17.70 31.07
N LYS A 540 6.22 -18.29 30.70
CA LYS A 540 6.30 -19.65 30.12
C LYS A 540 6.99 -20.66 31.05
N GLY A 541 7.56 -20.20 32.19
CA GLY A 541 8.39 -21.02 33.07
C GLY A 541 9.82 -21.23 32.54
N SER A 542 10.62 -21.89 33.34
CA SER A 542 11.95 -22.37 33.01
C SER A 542 12.04 -23.89 33.08
N SER A 543 12.76 -24.53 32.13
CA SER A 543 12.98 -25.99 32.16
C SER A 543 14.26 -26.33 32.89
N ASP A 544 14.24 -27.43 33.63
CA ASP A 544 15.43 -28.04 34.26
C ASP A 544 16.21 -28.98 33.31
N GLY A 545 15.81 -29.03 32.02
CA GLY A 545 16.37 -29.94 31.03
C GLY A 545 15.76 -31.35 31.03
N SER A 546 14.96 -31.72 32.04
CA SER A 546 14.22 -32.99 32.10
C SER A 546 12.80 -32.92 31.51
N GLY A 547 12.42 -31.76 30.97
CA GLY A 547 11.07 -31.47 30.48
C GLY A 547 10.12 -30.93 31.53
N LYS A 548 10.53 -30.83 32.78
CA LYS A 548 9.74 -30.19 33.83
C LYS A 548 9.87 -28.70 33.76
N LEU A 549 8.76 -27.98 33.98
CA LEU A 549 8.69 -26.54 34.04
C LEU A 549 8.55 -26.04 35.46
N TYR A 550 9.26 -24.96 35.75
CA TYR A 550 9.25 -24.29 37.07
C TYR A 550 8.88 -22.82 36.90
N PHE A 551 8.10 -22.32 37.83
CA PHE A 551 7.81 -20.89 37.94
C PHE A 551 8.88 -20.14 38.72
N ASN A 552 9.45 -20.77 39.75
CA ASN A 552 10.43 -20.23 40.71
C ASN A 552 9.90 -18.97 41.43
N PRO A 553 8.82 -19.05 42.22
CA PRO A 553 8.06 -17.88 42.69
C PRO A 553 8.87 -16.90 43.53
N THR A 554 9.80 -17.38 44.37
CA THR A 554 10.61 -16.55 45.28
C THR A 554 11.97 -16.13 44.71
N ALA A 555 12.35 -16.67 43.54
CA ALA A 555 13.59 -16.29 42.90
C ALA A 555 13.53 -14.83 42.43
N ASN A 556 14.65 -14.12 42.53
CA ASN A 556 14.77 -12.76 41.97
C ASN A 556 14.65 -12.82 40.45
N VAL A 557 13.95 -11.85 39.84
CA VAL A 557 13.86 -11.73 38.40
C VAL A 557 15.11 -11.09 37.86
N SER A 558 15.79 -11.75 36.92
CA SER A 558 16.91 -11.14 36.18
C SER A 558 16.40 -10.08 35.19
N ARG A 559 17.29 -9.15 34.82
CA ARG A 559 16.92 -8.05 33.93
C ARG A 559 16.47 -8.54 32.55
N GLN A 560 17.13 -9.54 31.97
CA GLN A 560 16.69 -10.13 30.70
C GLN A 560 15.35 -10.87 30.80
N GLU A 561 15.05 -11.52 31.93
CA GLU A 561 13.73 -12.16 32.16
C GLU A 561 12.62 -11.11 32.29
N ALA A 562 12.83 -10.06 33.08
CA ALA A 562 11.86 -8.98 33.24
C ALA A 562 11.56 -8.30 31.90
N VAL A 563 12.60 -7.98 31.13
CA VAL A 563 12.50 -7.39 29.81
C VAL A 563 11.78 -8.31 28.82
N THR A 564 12.03 -9.61 28.89
CA THR A 564 11.32 -10.59 28.04
C THR A 564 9.82 -10.67 28.39
N MET A 565 9.46 -10.63 29.66
CA MET A 565 8.05 -10.61 30.08
C MET A 565 7.35 -9.33 29.62
N LEU A 566 7.99 -8.17 29.76
CA LEU A 566 7.48 -6.89 29.27
C LEU A 566 7.40 -6.85 27.74
N GLY A 567 8.44 -7.35 27.05
CA GLY A 567 8.47 -7.38 25.60
C GLY A 567 7.38 -8.28 24.98
N ARG A 568 6.94 -9.31 25.70
CA ARG A 568 5.79 -10.12 25.28
C ARG A 568 4.44 -9.39 25.39
N LEU A 569 4.41 -8.24 26.04
CA LEU A 569 3.25 -7.34 26.08
C LEU A 569 3.22 -6.38 24.89
N THR A 570 4.34 -6.21 24.18
CA THR A 570 4.41 -5.31 23.02
C THR A 570 3.75 -5.97 21.81
N GLU A 571 3.10 -5.16 21.01
CA GLU A 571 2.63 -5.55 19.70
C GLU A 571 3.81 -5.94 18.79
N LYS A 572 3.55 -6.68 17.72
CA LYS A 572 4.53 -6.89 16.65
C LYS A 572 4.56 -5.67 15.73
N GLY A 573 5.68 -5.45 15.07
CA GLY A 573 5.83 -4.35 14.11
C GLY A 573 6.82 -3.26 14.54
N TYR A 574 7.31 -3.29 15.79
CA TYR A 574 8.39 -2.39 16.20
C TYR A 574 9.74 -2.81 15.59
N ALA A 575 10.55 -1.82 15.22
CA ALA A 575 11.90 -2.05 14.75
C ALA A 575 12.77 -2.76 15.79
N GLN A 576 13.67 -3.60 15.31
CA GLN A 576 14.60 -4.38 16.14
C GLN A 576 16.06 -4.08 15.70
N PRO A 577 16.58 -2.89 16.02
CA PRO A 577 17.94 -2.55 15.66
C PRO A 577 18.94 -3.45 16.38
N ALA A 578 20.18 -3.49 15.88
CA ALA A 578 21.25 -4.22 16.52
C ALA A 578 21.48 -3.73 17.97
N LEU A 579 21.67 -4.67 18.89
CA LEU A 579 21.95 -4.36 20.29
C LEU A 579 23.26 -3.56 20.41
N LYS A 580 23.22 -2.45 21.14
CA LYS A 580 24.35 -1.52 21.31
C LYS A 580 25.00 -1.56 22.69
N PHE A 581 24.66 -2.57 23.51
CA PHE A 581 25.22 -2.70 24.86
C PHE A 581 26.62 -3.35 24.82
N THR A 582 27.49 -2.92 25.72
CA THR A 582 28.87 -3.43 25.81
C THR A 582 28.93 -4.93 26.12
N ASP A 583 27.89 -5.46 26.78
CA ASP A 583 27.73 -6.86 27.17
C ASP A 583 26.64 -7.60 26.34
N SER A 584 26.35 -7.13 25.13
CA SER A 584 25.31 -7.71 24.24
C SER A 584 25.48 -9.22 24.04
N ALA A 585 26.75 -9.71 23.99
CA ALA A 585 27.06 -11.14 23.83
C ALA A 585 26.57 -12.01 25.02
N SER A 586 26.29 -11.41 26.17
CA SER A 586 25.80 -12.09 27.37
C SER A 586 24.26 -12.16 27.40
N ILE A 587 23.57 -11.47 26.49
CA ILE A 587 22.11 -11.49 26.37
C ILE A 587 21.71 -12.79 25.67
N GLN A 588 20.83 -13.56 26.31
CA GLN A 588 20.36 -14.81 25.75
C GLN A 588 19.51 -14.57 24.50
N SER A 589 19.57 -15.48 23.52
CA SER A 589 18.86 -15.37 22.24
C SER A 589 17.35 -15.17 22.38
N TRP A 590 16.74 -15.79 23.39
CA TRP A 590 15.31 -15.65 23.68
C TRP A 590 14.93 -14.27 24.24
N ALA A 591 15.88 -13.47 24.70
CA ALA A 591 15.68 -12.12 25.24
C ALA A 591 16.08 -11.02 24.23
N ALA A 592 16.95 -11.33 23.27
CA ALA A 592 17.61 -10.35 22.40
C ALA A 592 16.60 -9.48 21.62
N GLU A 593 15.56 -10.09 21.05
CA GLU A 593 14.46 -9.40 20.35
C GLU A 593 13.79 -8.35 21.25
N TYR A 594 13.43 -8.74 22.46
CA TYR A 594 12.71 -7.86 23.38
C TYR A 594 13.59 -6.74 23.96
N VAL A 595 14.87 -7.04 24.21
CA VAL A 595 15.85 -6.01 24.63
C VAL A 595 16.02 -4.97 23.54
N SER A 596 16.13 -5.40 22.27
CA SER A 596 16.22 -4.51 21.11
C SER A 596 14.98 -3.63 20.98
N THR A 597 13.82 -4.25 20.96
CA THR A 597 12.52 -3.56 20.81
C THR A 597 12.28 -2.52 21.90
N LEU A 598 12.44 -2.90 23.18
CA LEU A 598 12.19 -1.97 24.29
C LEU A 598 13.24 -0.86 24.40
N SER A 599 14.46 -1.11 23.89
CA SER A 599 15.49 -0.07 23.78
C SER A 599 15.15 0.93 22.69
N GLU A 600 14.68 0.47 21.53
CA GLU A 600 14.23 1.35 20.45
C GLU A 600 13.03 2.20 20.86
N MET A 601 12.10 1.63 21.61
CA MET A 601 10.96 2.35 22.18
C MET A 601 11.35 3.37 23.27
N GLY A 602 12.63 3.47 23.66
CA GLY A 602 13.12 4.36 24.73
C GLY A 602 12.65 3.98 26.14
N ILE A 603 12.04 2.79 26.30
CA ILE A 603 11.57 2.25 27.59
C ILE A 603 12.76 1.75 28.40
N LEU A 604 13.68 1.10 27.71
CA LEU A 604 14.86 0.47 28.30
C LEU A 604 16.12 1.26 27.96
N THR A 605 16.90 1.60 28.99
CA THR A 605 18.24 2.19 28.84
C THR A 605 19.29 1.28 29.50
N GLY A 606 20.52 1.33 29.01
CA GLY A 606 21.66 0.72 29.67
C GLY A 606 22.06 1.47 30.92
N PHE A 607 23.11 0.96 31.58
CA PHE A 607 23.80 1.64 32.65
C PHE A 607 24.82 2.66 32.07
N ASP A 608 25.40 3.52 32.93
CA ASP A 608 26.33 4.58 32.53
C ASP A 608 27.63 4.02 31.88
N ASP A 609 27.96 2.77 32.17
CA ASP A 609 29.09 2.03 31.55
C ASP A 609 28.72 1.41 30.18
N GLY A 610 27.53 1.69 29.69
CA GLY A 610 27.02 1.15 28.43
C GLY A 610 26.57 -0.33 28.51
N SER A 611 26.57 -0.95 29.68
CA SER A 611 26.13 -2.34 29.84
C SER A 611 24.61 -2.47 30.01
N PHE A 612 24.09 -3.65 29.67
CA PHE A 612 22.69 -4.04 29.92
C PHE A 612 22.56 -4.81 31.24
N ARG A 613 23.56 -5.62 31.61
CA ARG A 613 23.62 -6.52 32.78
C ARG A 613 22.47 -7.56 32.77
N PRO A 614 22.41 -8.47 31.79
CA PRO A 614 21.28 -9.35 31.55
C PRO A 614 20.94 -10.26 32.74
N ASN A 615 21.95 -10.75 33.47
CA ASN A 615 21.79 -11.66 34.59
C ASN A 615 21.64 -10.95 35.95
N GLY A 616 21.76 -9.62 35.99
CA GLY A 616 21.58 -8.84 37.21
C GLY A 616 20.10 -8.89 37.67
N ALA A 617 19.88 -9.07 38.97
CA ALA A 617 18.53 -8.97 39.53
C ALA A 617 18.02 -7.52 39.42
N MET A 618 16.74 -7.36 39.08
CA MET A 618 16.10 -6.05 39.05
C MET A 618 15.59 -5.64 40.43
N THR A 619 15.82 -4.39 40.79
CA THR A 619 15.20 -3.81 41.98
C THR A 619 13.77 -3.40 41.69
N ARG A 620 12.96 -3.24 42.76
CA ARG A 620 11.58 -2.77 42.66
C ARG A 620 11.49 -1.39 42.02
N ALA A 621 12.44 -0.48 42.32
CA ALA A 621 12.54 0.85 41.69
C ALA A 621 12.81 0.77 40.19
N GLN A 622 13.70 -0.12 39.76
CA GLN A 622 14.00 -0.31 38.34
C GLN A 622 12.76 -0.84 37.58
N VAL A 623 12.05 -1.81 38.17
CA VAL A 623 10.80 -2.32 37.60
C VAL A 623 9.73 -1.22 37.52
N ALA A 624 9.56 -0.42 38.58
CA ALA A 624 8.62 0.70 38.59
C ALA A 624 8.91 1.69 37.46
N THR A 625 10.19 2.01 37.24
CA THR A 625 10.60 2.95 36.18
C THR A 625 10.35 2.40 34.78
N VAL A 626 10.58 1.10 34.56
CA VAL A 626 10.30 0.49 33.26
C VAL A 626 8.78 0.45 33.02
N LEU A 627 7.97 0.07 34.00
CA LEU A 627 6.50 0.08 33.89
C LEU A 627 5.93 1.49 33.68
N TYR A 628 6.53 2.51 34.28
CA TYR A 628 6.15 3.91 34.10
C TYR A 628 6.42 4.41 32.65
N LYS A 629 7.53 3.95 32.07
CA LYS A 629 7.88 4.30 30.69
C LYS A 629 7.11 3.47 29.64
N PHE A 630 6.64 2.25 30.04
CA PHE A 630 5.90 1.33 29.19
C PHE A 630 4.48 1.80 28.93
#